data_940b7d4fc9b0f18059d31474407eccf5
#
_entry.id   940b7d4fc9b0f18059d31474407eccf5
#
_cell.length_a   1.000
_cell.length_b   1.000
_cell.length_c   1.000
_cell.angle_alpha   90.00
_cell.angle_beta   90.00
_cell.angle_gamma   90.00
#
_symmetry.space_group_name_H-M   'P 1'
#
loop_
_entity.id
_entity.type
_entity.pdbx_description
1 polymer ?
#
loop_
_entity_poly.entity_id
_entity_poly.type
_entity_poly.pdbx_seq_one_letter_code
_entity_poly.pdbx_strand_id
1 'polypeptide(L)'
;KKQKRARQKEEKKLETQIQDSEGAVKGFLDLITPSVLRFYPGYLICGNTYRAVWAIRDYPAATEEQALLKHLGEKQGVTLHIYTRPVSAAEEKKMIANATNKNRMLRANTSDLKETVVAEHNLADVAKLISETHRNREPLLHTAVYLEMVADSLEALEELQLDVQTELIRGRMNLDKLLLQQKEGFLSAMP
;
A
#
# COMPACT_ATOMS: atom_id res chain seq x y z
N LYS A 1 20.02 -21.23 11.87
CA LYS A 1 21.45 -20.81 12.16
C LYS A 1 22.21 -20.42 10.88
N LYS A 2 22.15 -21.19 9.78
CA LYS A 2 22.85 -20.85 8.51
C LYS A 2 22.35 -19.56 7.86
N GLN A 3 21.04 -19.33 7.83
CA GLN A 3 20.44 -18.11 7.27
C GLN A 3 20.80 -16.84 8.06
N LYS A 4 20.81 -16.92 9.41
CA LYS A 4 21.20 -15.78 10.26
C LYS A 4 22.68 -15.39 10.06
N ARG A 5 23.55 -16.38 9.88
CA ARG A 5 24.97 -16.13 9.56
C ARG A 5 25.19 -15.58 8.15
N ALA A 6 24.37 -15.96 7.17
CA ALA A 6 24.43 -15.41 5.82
C ALA A 6 23.99 -13.94 5.82
N ARG A 7 22.89 -13.59 6.49
CA ARG A 7 22.41 -12.22 6.64
C ARG A 7 23.45 -11.31 7.32
N GLN A 8 24.04 -11.74 8.45
CA GLN A 8 25.10 -10.97 9.14
C GLN A 8 26.35 -10.75 8.28
N LYS A 9 26.66 -11.69 7.40
CA LYS A 9 27.82 -11.58 6.49
C LYS A 9 27.55 -10.60 5.34
N GLU A 10 26.30 -10.51 4.90
CA GLU A 10 25.84 -9.54 3.90
C GLU A 10 25.76 -8.13 4.50
N GLU A 11 25.24 -7.97 5.72
CA GLU A 11 25.22 -6.69 6.45
C GLU A 11 26.62 -6.12 6.61
N LYS A 12 27.59 -6.91 7.10
CA LYS A 12 28.99 -6.47 7.22
C LYS A 12 29.62 -6.08 5.89
N LYS A 13 29.30 -6.77 4.80
CA LYS A 13 29.77 -6.36 3.48
C LYS A 13 29.16 -5.05 3.01
N LEU A 14 27.90 -4.81 3.36
CA LEU A 14 27.20 -3.58 3.04
C LEU A 14 27.77 -2.39 3.80
N GLU A 15 27.98 -2.55 5.12
CA GLU A 15 28.61 -1.52 5.98
C GLU A 15 29.99 -1.13 5.45
N THR A 16 30.79 -2.10 5.02
CA THR A 16 32.12 -1.83 4.41
C THR A 16 32.00 -1.06 3.10
N GLN A 17 31.02 -1.40 2.24
CA GLN A 17 30.78 -0.68 0.99
C GLN A 17 30.26 0.75 1.20
N ILE A 18 29.48 0.98 2.25
CA ILE A 18 29.01 2.32 2.64
C ILE A 18 30.19 3.18 3.13
N GLN A 19 31.06 2.64 4.00
CA GLN A 19 32.25 3.34 4.49
C GLN A 19 33.23 3.69 3.36
N ASP A 20 33.48 2.79 2.41
CA ASP A 20 34.37 3.05 1.27
C ASP A 20 33.80 4.13 0.33
N SER A 21 32.48 4.31 0.27
CA SER A 21 31.83 5.36 -0.55
C SER A 21 31.84 6.75 0.09
N GLU A 22 32.00 6.84 1.40
CA GLU A 22 31.99 8.14 2.13
C GLU A 22 33.29 8.94 1.97
N GLY A 23 34.39 8.30 1.57
CA GLY A 23 35.71 8.94 1.39
C GLY A 23 35.96 9.56 0.03
N ALA A 24 35.11 9.37 -0.98
CA ALA A 24 35.28 9.92 -2.32
C ALA A 24 34.73 11.35 -2.43
N VAL A 25 35.41 12.22 -3.19
CA VAL A 25 34.91 13.55 -3.54
C VAL A 25 33.63 13.38 -4.37
N LYS A 26 32.49 13.68 -3.76
CA LYS A 26 31.17 13.46 -4.34
C LYS A 26 30.79 14.65 -5.22
N GLY A 27 30.38 14.41 -6.46
CA GLY A 27 29.70 15.37 -7.32
C GLY A 27 28.27 15.65 -6.79
N PHE A 28 27.59 16.65 -7.34
CA PHE A 28 26.21 16.99 -6.94
C PHE A 28 25.26 15.78 -7.04
N LEU A 29 25.40 14.95 -8.09
CA LEU A 29 24.60 13.74 -8.27
C LEU A 29 24.88 12.69 -7.19
N ASP A 30 26.12 12.56 -6.72
CA ASP A 30 26.48 11.63 -5.66
C ASP A 30 25.91 12.05 -4.30
N LEU A 31 25.64 13.36 -4.11
CA LEU A 31 24.99 13.87 -2.89
C LEU A 31 23.50 13.53 -2.82
N ILE A 32 22.84 13.42 -3.95
CA ILE A 32 21.39 13.15 -4.03
C ILE A 32 21.07 11.69 -4.35
N THR A 33 22.05 10.92 -4.85
CA THR A 33 21.86 9.50 -5.18
C THR A 33 22.24 8.64 -3.99
N PRO A 34 21.40 7.67 -3.60
CA PRO A 34 21.76 6.76 -2.53
C PRO A 34 22.99 5.92 -2.92
N SER A 35 23.95 5.80 -2.02
CA SER A 35 25.20 5.05 -2.23
C SER A 35 24.94 3.56 -2.51
N VAL A 36 23.84 3.03 -2.00
CA VAL A 36 23.39 1.65 -2.20
C VAL A 36 21.91 1.64 -2.50
N LEU A 37 21.49 0.92 -3.53
CA LEU A 37 20.09 0.61 -3.81
C LEU A 37 20.00 -0.88 -4.18
N ARG A 38 19.42 -1.69 -3.29
CA ARG A 38 19.24 -3.13 -3.50
C ARG A 38 17.83 -3.57 -3.15
N PHE A 39 17.24 -4.40 -3.98
CA PHE A 39 15.91 -4.94 -3.82
C PHE A 39 15.96 -6.41 -3.39
N TYR A 40 15.19 -6.73 -2.38
CA TYR A 40 14.97 -8.07 -1.84
C TYR A 40 13.48 -8.43 -1.98
N PRO A 41 13.10 -9.70 -1.79
CA PRO A 41 11.71 -10.11 -1.98
C PRO A 41 10.67 -9.34 -1.17
N GLY A 42 10.98 -8.93 0.06
CA GLY A 42 10.06 -8.27 0.98
C GLY A 42 10.49 -6.87 1.46
N TYR A 43 11.66 -6.41 1.06
CA TYR A 43 12.22 -5.12 1.44
C TYR A 43 13.25 -4.62 0.45
N LEU A 44 13.72 -3.41 0.61
CA LEU A 44 14.85 -2.84 -0.14
C LEU A 44 15.80 -2.11 0.80
N ILE A 45 17.03 -1.93 0.36
CA ILE A 45 18.03 -1.12 1.05
C ILE A 45 18.30 0.11 0.18
N CYS A 46 18.16 1.28 0.79
CA CYS A 46 18.41 2.56 0.14
C CYS A 46 19.35 3.40 1.02
N GLY A 47 20.58 3.57 0.56
CA GLY A 47 21.65 4.13 1.39
C GLY A 47 21.94 3.24 2.59
N ASN A 48 21.78 3.78 3.79
CA ASN A 48 21.93 3.09 5.07
C ASN A 48 20.60 2.69 5.72
N THR A 49 19.48 2.83 5.01
CA THR A 49 18.15 2.53 5.54
C THR A 49 17.55 1.29 4.91
N TYR A 50 16.80 0.54 5.71
CA TYR A 50 15.96 -0.57 5.28
C TYR A 50 14.55 -0.06 5.03
N ARG A 51 13.97 -0.40 3.89
CA ARG A 51 12.65 0.08 3.49
C ARG A 51 11.77 -1.05 3.00
N ALA A 52 10.48 -0.91 3.17
CA ALA A 52 9.50 -1.78 2.55
C ALA A 52 8.31 -0.96 2.04
N VAL A 53 7.80 -1.34 0.89
CA VAL A 53 6.61 -0.71 0.31
C VAL A 53 5.50 -1.75 0.23
N TRP A 54 4.35 -1.39 0.80
CA TRP A 54 3.12 -2.18 0.74
C TRP A 54 2.02 -1.38 0.05
N ALA A 55 1.05 -2.07 -0.54
CA ALA A 55 -0.12 -1.44 -1.13
C ALA A 55 -1.38 -1.80 -0.33
N ILE A 56 -2.28 -0.84 -0.12
CA ILE A 56 -3.60 -1.14 0.42
C ILE A 56 -4.47 -1.63 -0.72
N ARG A 57 -5.02 -2.83 -0.58
CA ARG A 57 -5.80 -3.49 -1.62
C ARG A 57 -7.30 -3.32 -1.45
N ASP A 58 -7.78 -3.50 -0.22
CA ASP A 58 -9.20 -3.39 0.08
C ASP A 58 -9.41 -2.43 1.24
N TYR A 59 -10.45 -1.65 1.14
CA TYR A 59 -10.88 -0.69 2.14
C TYR A 59 -12.18 -1.16 2.79
N PRO A 60 -12.44 -0.83 4.07
CA PRO A 60 -13.73 -1.09 4.68
C PRO A 60 -14.83 -0.29 3.97
N ALA A 61 -16.04 -0.84 3.93
CA ALA A 61 -17.19 -0.20 3.29
C ALA A 61 -17.59 1.13 3.94
N ALA A 62 -17.26 1.32 5.23
CA ALA A 62 -17.49 2.57 5.96
C ALA A 62 -16.23 2.92 6.77
N THR A 63 -15.79 4.18 6.67
CA THR A 63 -14.63 4.72 7.38
C THR A 63 -15.05 5.81 8.39
N GLU A 64 -16.31 5.81 8.83
CA GLU A 64 -16.99 6.94 9.43
C GLU A 64 -16.32 7.53 10.67
N GLU A 65 -15.53 6.78 11.40
CA GLU A 65 -14.95 7.26 12.67
C GLU A 65 -13.42 7.08 12.78
N GLN A 66 -12.80 6.44 11.80
CA GLN A 66 -11.39 6.08 11.95
C GLN A 66 -10.53 6.84 10.94
N ALA A 67 -9.88 7.88 11.41
CA ALA A 67 -8.79 8.52 10.69
C ALA A 67 -7.56 7.57 10.56
N LEU A 68 -7.81 6.29 10.22
CA LEU A 68 -6.80 5.24 10.24
C LEU A 68 -5.59 5.57 9.35
N LEU A 69 -5.86 6.09 8.14
CA LEU A 69 -4.77 6.53 7.24
C LEU A 69 -3.98 7.67 7.87
N LYS A 70 -4.64 8.57 8.60
CA LYS A 70 -3.97 9.64 9.34
C LYS A 70 -3.07 9.06 10.44
N HIS A 71 -3.59 8.14 11.25
CA HIS A 71 -2.80 7.49 12.31
C HIS A 71 -1.60 6.73 11.75
N LEU A 72 -1.75 6.06 10.61
CA LEU A 72 -0.64 5.40 9.94
C LEU A 72 0.42 6.41 9.46
N GLY A 73 -0.01 7.53 8.88
CA GLY A 73 0.90 8.58 8.40
C GLY A 73 1.56 9.39 9.52
N GLU A 74 1.03 9.36 10.75
CA GLU A 74 1.63 9.98 11.93
C GLU A 74 2.67 9.09 12.62
N LYS A 75 2.76 7.79 12.25
CA LYS A 75 3.77 6.88 12.79
C LYS A 75 5.16 7.23 12.27
N GLN A 76 6.12 7.25 13.18
CA GLN A 76 7.52 7.45 12.82
C GLN A 76 8.00 6.32 11.89
N GLY A 77 8.67 6.68 10.82
CA GLY A 77 9.16 5.73 9.82
C GLY A 77 8.10 5.25 8.84
N VAL A 78 6.88 5.78 8.86
CA VAL A 78 5.82 5.46 7.90
C VAL A 78 5.50 6.67 7.03
N THR A 79 5.50 6.48 5.73
CA THR A 79 5.06 7.49 4.76
C THR A 79 3.89 6.94 3.95
N LEU A 80 2.84 7.74 3.83
CA LEU A 80 1.67 7.44 3.00
C LEU A 80 1.79 8.15 1.66
N HIS A 81 1.72 7.38 0.59
CA HIS A 81 1.63 7.90 -0.76
C HIS A 81 0.22 7.63 -1.28
N ILE A 82 -0.55 8.69 -1.49
CA ILE A 82 -1.94 8.61 -1.94
C ILE A 82 -2.03 9.23 -3.32
N TYR A 83 -2.32 8.40 -4.32
CA TYR A 83 -2.52 8.84 -5.71
C TYR A 83 -4.00 8.74 -6.06
N THR A 84 -4.54 9.83 -6.57
CA THR A 84 -5.93 9.89 -7.01
C THR A 84 -6.00 10.39 -8.43
N ARG A 85 -6.87 9.77 -9.24
CA ARG A 85 -7.25 10.30 -10.55
C ARG A 85 -8.77 10.24 -10.72
N PRO A 86 -9.39 11.23 -11.35
CA PRO A 86 -10.82 11.16 -11.63
C PRO A 86 -11.11 10.05 -12.63
N VAL A 87 -12.24 9.38 -12.43
CA VAL A 87 -12.78 8.39 -13.35
C VAL A 87 -13.55 9.13 -14.43
N SER A 88 -13.36 8.74 -15.70
CA SER A 88 -14.17 9.32 -16.78
C SER A 88 -15.64 8.89 -16.67
N ALA A 89 -16.57 9.73 -17.13
CA ALA A 89 -18.01 9.41 -17.09
C ALA A 89 -18.36 8.07 -17.79
N ALA A 90 -17.61 7.69 -18.83
CA ALA A 90 -17.78 6.41 -19.50
C ALA A 90 -17.33 5.22 -18.65
N GLU A 91 -16.17 5.35 -17.98
CA GLU A 91 -15.67 4.35 -17.05
C GLU A 91 -16.57 4.22 -15.83
N GLU A 92 -17.01 5.33 -15.25
CA GLU A 92 -17.95 5.37 -14.12
C GLU A 92 -19.22 4.57 -14.44
N LYS A 93 -19.85 4.87 -15.58
CA LYS A 93 -21.04 4.16 -16.04
C LYS A 93 -20.79 2.65 -16.19
N LYS A 94 -19.64 2.27 -16.73
CA LYS A 94 -19.24 0.86 -16.88
C LYS A 94 -19.00 0.18 -15.54
N MET A 95 -18.34 0.86 -14.59
CA MET A 95 -18.07 0.33 -13.25
C MET A 95 -19.38 0.09 -12.49
N ILE A 96 -20.28 1.07 -12.50
CA ILE A 96 -21.60 0.98 -11.86
C ILE A 96 -22.42 -0.16 -12.49
N ALA A 97 -22.46 -0.26 -13.82
CA ALA A 97 -23.17 -1.32 -14.50
C ALA A 97 -22.61 -2.71 -14.17
N ASN A 98 -21.29 -2.85 -14.12
CA ASN A 98 -20.63 -4.10 -13.76
C ASN A 98 -20.92 -4.49 -12.30
N ALA A 99 -20.82 -3.55 -11.36
CA ALA A 99 -21.13 -3.78 -9.95
C ALA A 99 -22.59 -4.20 -9.78
N THR A 100 -23.52 -3.50 -10.43
CA THR A 100 -24.95 -3.81 -10.40
C THR A 100 -25.24 -5.20 -10.96
N ASN A 101 -24.69 -5.53 -12.12
CA ASN A 101 -24.90 -6.82 -12.76
C ASN A 101 -24.31 -7.96 -11.93
N LYS A 102 -23.09 -7.81 -11.41
CA LYS A 102 -22.46 -8.81 -10.56
C LYS A 102 -23.31 -9.12 -9.32
N ASN A 103 -23.79 -8.09 -8.62
CA ASN A 103 -24.59 -8.29 -7.42
C ASN A 103 -26.00 -8.84 -7.72
N ARG A 104 -26.60 -8.45 -8.85
CA ARG A 104 -27.87 -9.06 -9.31
C ARG A 104 -27.70 -10.54 -9.64
N MET A 105 -26.63 -10.91 -10.33
CA MET A 105 -26.31 -12.32 -10.64
C MET A 105 -26.04 -13.12 -9.37
N LEU A 106 -25.28 -12.56 -8.42
CA LEU A 106 -25.02 -13.22 -7.14
C LEU A 106 -26.33 -13.48 -6.38
N ARG A 107 -27.20 -12.46 -6.26
CA ARG A 107 -28.52 -12.60 -5.64
C ARG A 107 -29.41 -13.65 -6.31
N ALA A 108 -29.35 -13.76 -7.65
CA ALA A 108 -30.21 -14.70 -8.39
C ALA A 108 -29.71 -16.14 -8.36
N ASN A 109 -28.41 -16.36 -8.23
CA ASN A 109 -27.78 -17.66 -8.41
C ASN A 109 -27.33 -18.31 -7.08
N THR A 110 -27.37 -17.58 -5.97
CA THR A 110 -26.95 -18.13 -4.68
C THR A 110 -28.13 -18.57 -3.84
N SER A 111 -28.01 -19.73 -3.20
CA SER A 111 -28.93 -20.23 -2.18
C SER A 111 -28.45 -19.90 -0.76
N ASP A 112 -27.26 -19.32 -0.61
CA ASP A 112 -26.72 -18.91 0.68
C ASP A 112 -27.33 -17.57 1.09
N LEU A 113 -28.05 -17.61 2.24
CA LEU A 113 -28.69 -16.44 2.82
C LEU A 113 -27.68 -15.30 3.09
N LYS A 114 -26.47 -15.64 3.52
CA LYS A 114 -25.43 -14.67 3.85
C LYS A 114 -24.96 -13.93 2.60
N GLU A 115 -24.71 -14.64 1.51
CA GLU A 115 -24.34 -14.02 0.22
C GLU A 115 -25.47 -13.18 -0.37
N THR A 116 -26.72 -13.63 -0.21
CA THR A 116 -27.89 -12.86 -0.66
C THR A 116 -27.99 -11.52 0.06
N VAL A 117 -27.85 -11.51 1.39
CA VAL A 117 -27.88 -10.30 2.21
C VAL A 117 -26.74 -9.34 1.82
N VAL A 118 -25.53 -9.86 1.61
CA VAL A 118 -24.38 -9.06 1.14
C VAL A 118 -24.66 -8.45 -0.23
N ALA A 119 -25.21 -9.22 -1.17
CA ALA A 119 -25.55 -8.70 -2.49
C ALA A 119 -26.64 -7.60 -2.45
N GLU A 120 -27.62 -7.72 -1.55
CA GLU A 120 -28.64 -6.69 -1.34
C GLU A 120 -28.07 -5.40 -0.76
N HIS A 121 -27.21 -5.49 0.26
CA HIS A 121 -26.50 -4.33 0.80
C HIS A 121 -25.64 -3.64 -0.27
N ASN A 122 -24.87 -4.39 -1.02
CA ASN A 122 -24.06 -3.84 -2.10
C ASN A 122 -24.89 -3.13 -3.18
N LEU A 123 -26.09 -3.64 -3.51
CA LEU A 123 -27.00 -2.99 -4.46
C LEU A 123 -27.55 -1.66 -3.88
N ALA A 124 -27.86 -1.63 -2.60
CA ALA A 124 -28.30 -0.41 -1.92
C ALA A 124 -27.18 0.65 -1.89
N ASP A 125 -25.94 0.23 -1.60
CA ASP A 125 -24.78 1.12 -1.61
C ASP A 125 -24.48 1.69 -3.00
N VAL A 126 -24.61 0.88 -4.06
CA VAL A 126 -24.48 1.35 -5.45
C VAL A 126 -25.58 2.37 -5.78
N ALA A 127 -26.81 2.15 -5.35
CA ALA A 127 -27.91 3.10 -5.57
C ALA A 127 -27.66 4.42 -4.82
N LYS A 128 -27.17 4.36 -3.59
CA LYS A 128 -26.77 5.53 -2.81
C LYS A 128 -25.64 6.30 -3.49
N LEU A 129 -24.61 5.60 -3.93
CA LEU A 129 -23.47 6.19 -4.65
C LEU A 129 -23.92 6.93 -5.91
N ILE A 130 -24.79 6.32 -6.73
CA ILE A 130 -25.36 6.97 -7.92
C ILE A 130 -26.10 8.26 -7.54
N SER A 131 -26.93 8.19 -6.50
CA SER A 131 -27.69 9.36 -6.02
C SER A 131 -26.76 10.49 -5.56
N GLU A 132 -25.72 10.18 -4.82
CA GLU A 132 -24.75 11.16 -4.31
C GLU A 132 -23.93 11.78 -5.44
N THR A 133 -23.40 10.97 -6.36
CA THR A 133 -22.65 11.43 -7.53
C THR A 133 -23.47 12.36 -8.41
N HIS A 134 -24.74 12.02 -8.65
CA HIS A 134 -25.65 12.89 -9.41
C HIS A 134 -26.02 14.18 -8.67
N ARG A 135 -26.23 14.10 -7.37
CA ARG A 135 -26.64 15.25 -6.55
C ARG A 135 -25.49 16.23 -6.35
N ASN A 136 -24.29 15.71 -6.04
CA ASN A 136 -23.14 16.54 -5.68
C ASN A 136 -22.28 16.90 -6.90
N ARG A 137 -22.47 16.24 -8.04
CA ARG A 137 -21.62 16.34 -9.23
C ARG A 137 -20.16 16.02 -8.96
N GLU A 138 -19.89 15.15 -7.98
CA GLU A 138 -18.55 14.70 -7.63
C GLU A 138 -18.18 13.49 -8.47
N PRO A 139 -17.03 13.52 -9.19
CA PRO A 139 -16.61 12.36 -9.95
C PRO A 139 -16.11 11.25 -9.03
N LEU A 140 -16.26 10.00 -9.44
CA LEU A 140 -15.56 8.89 -8.78
C LEU A 140 -14.06 9.06 -8.98
N LEU A 141 -13.29 8.65 -7.97
CA LEU A 141 -11.84 8.69 -7.99
C LEU A 141 -11.27 7.28 -7.97
N HIS A 142 -10.35 6.99 -8.87
CA HIS A 142 -9.42 5.88 -8.66
C HIS A 142 -8.40 6.31 -7.63
N THR A 143 -8.28 5.54 -6.57
CA THR A 143 -7.31 5.82 -5.50
C THR A 143 -6.38 4.63 -5.32
N ALA A 144 -5.08 4.90 -5.30
CA ALA A 144 -4.05 3.93 -4.92
C ALA A 144 -3.32 4.48 -3.69
N VAL A 145 -3.17 3.65 -2.67
CA VAL A 145 -2.45 4.01 -1.45
C VAL A 145 -1.31 3.03 -1.24
N TYR A 146 -0.10 3.59 -1.15
CA TYR A 146 1.10 2.86 -0.79
C TYR A 146 1.58 3.32 0.59
N LEU A 147 2.12 2.37 1.33
CA LEU A 147 2.75 2.56 2.62
C LEU A 147 4.24 2.28 2.43
N GLU A 148 5.07 3.30 2.57
CA GLU A 148 6.52 3.15 2.65
C GLU A 148 6.92 3.16 4.12
N MET A 149 7.62 2.12 4.54
CA MET A 149 8.17 1.98 5.90
C MET A 149 9.68 2.08 5.81
N VAL A 150 10.29 2.84 6.71
CA VAL A 150 11.73 3.13 6.74
C VAL A 150 12.26 2.91 8.15
N ALA A 151 13.35 2.16 8.26
CA ALA A 151 14.04 1.91 9.53
C ALA A 151 15.55 1.82 9.33
N ASP A 152 16.32 1.98 10.42
CA ASP A 152 17.77 1.93 10.41
C ASP A 152 18.34 0.50 10.46
N SER A 153 17.52 -0.48 10.82
CA SER A 153 17.88 -1.90 10.84
C SER A 153 16.75 -2.77 10.29
N LEU A 154 17.08 -4.00 9.90
CA LEU A 154 16.11 -4.95 9.41
C LEU A 154 15.14 -5.38 10.52
N GLU A 155 15.65 -5.56 11.74
CA GLU A 155 14.84 -5.91 12.91
C GLU A 155 13.82 -4.80 13.21
N ALA A 156 14.24 -3.54 13.21
CA ALA A 156 13.34 -2.40 13.43
C ALA A 156 12.31 -2.28 12.30
N LEU A 157 12.67 -2.61 11.06
CA LEU A 157 11.72 -2.65 9.95
C LEU A 157 10.68 -3.76 10.14
N GLU A 158 11.11 -4.97 10.56
CA GLU A 158 10.20 -6.09 10.84
C GLU A 158 9.22 -5.76 11.97
N GLU A 159 9.66 -5.08 13.03
CA GLU A 159 8.81 -4.59 14.12
C GLU A 159 7.79 -3.55 13.62
N LEU A 160 8.25 -2.57 12.85
CA LEU A 160 7.40 -1.54 12.26
C LEU A 160 6.34 -2.15 11.32
N GLN A 161 6.72 -3.14 10.51
CA GLN A 161 5.80 -3.89 9.63
C GLN A 161 4.72 -4.61 10.44
N LEU A 162 5.07 -5.24 11.56
CA LEU A 162 4.12 -5.93 12.42
C LEU A 162 3.11 -4.96 13.05
N ASP A 163 3.60 -3.80 13.50
CA ASP A 163 2.77 -2.77 14.08
C ASP A 163 1.78 -2.18 13.05
N VAL A 164 2.27 -1.81 11.86
CA VAL A 164 1.44 -1.33 10.74
C VAL A 164 0.43 -2.39 10.32
N GLN A 165 0.83 -3.65 10.23
CA GLN A 165 -0.09 -4.75 9.88
C GLN A 165 -1.20 -4.91 10.93
N THR A 166 -0.88 -4.77 12.21
CA THR A 166 -1.85 -4.86 13.31
C THR A 166 -2.89 -3.74 13.20
N GLU A 167 -2.46 -2.52 12.92
CA GLU A 167 -3.37 -1.38 12.73
C GLU A 167 -4.28 -1.57 11.51
N LEU A 168 -3.74 -2.05 10.39
CA LEU A 168 -4.54 -2.32 9.19
C LEU A 168 -5.58 -3.41 9.41
N ILE A 169 -5.24 -4.48 10.15
CA ILE A 169 -6.18 -5.53 10.52
C ILE A 169 -7.30 -4.96 11.41
N ARG A 170 -6.98 -4.10 12.39
CA ARG A 170 -7.97 -3.43 13.22
C ARG A 170 -8.92 -2.56 12.39
N GLY A 171 -8.39 -1.88 11.37
CA GLY A 171 -9.13 -1.08 10.41
C GLY A 171 -9.89 -1.90 9.35
N ARG A 172 -9.83 -3.23 9.39
CA ARG A 172 -10.41 -4.13 8.36
C ARG A 172 -9.93 -3.82 6.95
N MET A 173 -8.69 -3.39 6.82
CA MET A 173 -8.03 -3.16 5.54
C MET A 173 -7.16 -4.36 5.16
N ASN A 174 -7.22 -4.78 3.90
CA ASN A 174 -6.33 -5.77 3.35
C ASN A 174 -5.15 -5.09 2.66
N LEU A 175 -3.97 -5.65 2.89
CA LEU A 175 -2.73 -5.16 2.31
C LEU A 175 -2.11 -6.20 1.38
N ASP A 176 -1.36 -5.70 0.41
CA ASP A 176 -0.44 -6.49 -0.41
C ASP A 176 0.99 -6.09 -0.05
N LYS A 177 1.77 -7.07 0.42
CA LYS A 177 3.17 -6.85 0.82
C LYS A 177 4.11 -6.65 -0.36
N LEU A 178 3.60 -6.71 -1.58
CA LEU A 178 4.36 -6.58 -2.83
C LEU A 178 5.61 -7.49 -2.84
N LEU A 179 5.44 -8.74 -2.43
CA LEU A 179 6.53 -9.72 -2.42
C LEU A 179 7.07 -9.91 -3.83
N LEU A 180 8.40 -9.83 -3.99
CA LEU A 180 9.12 -9.85 -5.27
C LEU A 180 8.85 -8.62 -6.17
N GLN A 181 8.04 -7.67 -5.74
CA GLN A 181 7.66 -6.44 -6.46
C GLN A 181 8.06 -5.17 -5.70
N GLN A 182 9.03 -5.26 -4.79
CA GLN A 182 9.48 -4.11 -4.00
C GLN A 182 10.08 -2.99 -4.86
N LYS A 183 10.70 -3.33 -6.00
CA LYS A 183 11.21 -2.34 -6.95
C LYS A 183 10.07 -1.55 -7.60
N GLU A 184 9.08 -2.25 -8.11
CA GLU A 184 7.89 -1.65 -8.72
C GLU A 184 7.10 -0.83 -7.71
N GLY A 185 6.93 -1.35 -6.49
CA GLY A 185 6.30 -0.63 -5.38
C GLY A 185 7.03 0.65 -5.02
N PHE A 186 8.35 0.59 -4.90
CA PHE A 186 9.18 1.75 -4.59
C PHE A 186 9.09 2.82 -5.68
N LEU A 187 9.18 2.43 -6.96
CA LEU A 187 9.03 3.36 -8.08
C LEU A 187 7.63 3.96 -8.17
N SER A 188 6.59 3.20 -7.80
CA SER A 188 5.20 3.68 -7.77
C SER A 188 4.91 4.60 -6.58
N ALA A 189 5.69 4.50 -5.51
CA ALA A 189 5.60 5.39 -4.36
C ALA A 189 6.38 6.70 -4.53
N MET A 190 7.28 6.78 -5.51
CA MET A 190 7.97 8.03 -5.82
C MET A 190 7.02 9.03 -6.48
N PRO A 191 7.13 10.34 -6.14
CA PRO A 191 6.33 11.40 -6.74
C PRO A 191 6.67 11.63 -8.21
#